data_45dcee3a56a1a730196c4c5ce5640ca3
#
_entry.id   45dcee3a56a1a730196c4c5ce5640ca3
#
_cell.length_a   1.000
_cell.length_b   1.000
_cell.length_c   1.000
_cell.angle_alpha   90.00
_cell.angle_beta   90.00
_cell.angle_gamma   90.00
#
_symmetry.space_group_name_H-M   'P 1'
#
loop_
_entity.id
_entity.type
_entity.pdbx_description
1 polymer ?
#
loop_
_entity_poly.entity_id
_entity_poly.type
_entity_poly.pdbx_seq_one_letter_code
_entity_poly.pdbx_strand_id
1 'polypeptide(L)'
;MPYAQSNGAKLYFEETGDGHPIIFVHEFAADHREWETQVRWFSRNYRCITFNARGYPPSDVPEDDASYGQTHATDDIAAVLRHLDIPKAHVVGLSQGAFATLHFGLRYPQMATALVVAGGGSGAPKGEREIFRKQCEAS
;
A
#
# COMPACT_ATOMS: atom_id res chain seq x y z
N MET A 1 10.94 16.87 0.68
CA MET A 1 11.30 15.58 0.08
C MET A 1 10.11 14.64 0.13
N PRO A 2 9.81 13.91 -0.95
CA PRO A 2 8.61 13.07 -1.02
C PRO A 2 8.80 11.71 -0.35
N TYR A 3 9.15 11.73 0.93
CA TYR A 3 9.34 10.51 1.72
C TYR A 3 8.55 10.58 3.01
N ALA A 4 7.83 9.51 3.33
CA ALA A 4 7.15 9.32 4.61
C ALA A 4 7.90 8.31 5.45
N GLN A 5 8.05 8.58 6.75
CA GLN A 5 8.72 7.68 7.67
C GLN A 5 7.71 6.68 8.25
N SER A 6 8.03 5.40 8.19
CA SER A 6 7.18 4.33 8.74
C SER A 6 8.03 3.21 9.34
N ASN A 7 7.95 3.03 10.64
CA ASN A 7 8.58 1.91 11.37
C ASN A 7 9.99 1.55 10.85
N GLY A 8 10.88 2.54 10.83
CA GLY A 8 12.27 2.35 10.43
C GLY A 8 12.55 2.37 8.93
N ALA A 9 11.54 2.61 8.10
CA ALA A 9 11.72 2.69 6.65
C ALA A 9 11.17 4.02 6.11
N LYS A 10 11.88 4.59 5.14
CA LYS A 10 11.39 5.76 4.37
C LYS A 10 10.67 5.25 3.13
N LEU A 11 9.47 5.75 2.91
CA LEU A 11 8.63 5.36 1.79
C LEU A 11 8.51 6.52 0.81
N TYR A 12 8.91 6.28 -0.43
CA TYR A 12 8.75 7.27 -1.50
C TYR A 12 7.28 7.37 -1.89
N PHE A 13 6.78 8.59 -2.04
CA PHE A 13 5.41 8.82 -2.51
C PHE A 13 5.37 9.97 -3.50
N GLU A 14 4.30 10.00 -4.31
CA GLU A 14 3.96 11.10 -5.21
C GLU A 14 2.49 11.47 -5.00
N GLU A 15 2.17 12.73 -5.23
CA GLU A 15 0.76 13.16 -5.21
C GLU A 15 0.46 14.07 -6.39
N THR A 16 -0.76 13.94 -6.90
CA THR A 16 -1.24 14.68 -8.07
C THR A 16 -2.72 14.99 -7.88
N GLY A 17 -3.11 16.21 -8.22
CA GLY A 17 -4.50 16.63 -8.17
C GLY A 17 -4.90 17.20 -6.82
N ASP A 18 -6.18 17.57 -6.72
CA ASP A 18 -6.75 18.20 -5.56
C ASP A 18 -8.17 17.65 -5.33
N GLY A 19 -8.62 17.65 -4.11
CA GLY A 19 -9.93 17.14 -3.72
C GLY A 19 -9.83 16.03 -2.68
N HIS A 20 -10.84 15.15 -2.63
CA HIS A 20 -10.84 14.05 -1.67
C HIS A 20 -9.67 13.09 -1.99
N PRO A 21 -8.90 12.67 -0.98
CA PRO A 21 -7.72 11.86 -1.23
C PRO A 21 -8.04 10.41 -1.59
N ILE A 22 -7.28 9.89 -2.56
CA ILE A 22 -7.24 8.47 -2.93
C ILE A 22 -5.79 8.02 -2.81
N ILE A 23 -5.50 6.98 -2.05
CA ILE A 23 -4.19 6.36 -2.01
C ILE A 23 -4.23 5.01 -2.72
N PHE A 24 -3.26 4.79 -3.61
CA PHE A 24 -3.14 3.58 -4.43
C PHE A 24 -2.01 2.71 -3.92
N VAL A 25 -2.29 1.42 -3.75
CA VAL A 25 -1.35 0.44 -3.19
C VAL A 25 -1.01 -0.59 -4.26
N HIS A 26 0.24 -0.60 -4.72
CA HIS A 26 0.67 -1.39 -5.86
C HIS A 26 0.79 -2.89 -5.57
N GLU A 27 0.81 -3.69 -6.64
CA GLU A 27 0.98 -5.14 -6.57
C GLU A 27 2.44 -5.56 -6.44
N PHE A 28 2.66 -6.84 -6.20
CA PHE A 28 4.01 -7.44 -6.17
C PHE A 28 4.69 -7.26 -7.53
N ALA A 29 6.00 -6.99 -7.50
CA ALA A 29 6.83 -6.77 -8.68
C ALA A 29 6.42 -5.56 -9.54
N ALA A 30 5.67 -4.63 -8.96
CA ALA A 30 5.34 -3.35 -9.57
C ALA A 30 5.80 -2.21 -8.65
N ASP A 31 5.40 -0.99 -8.91
CA ASP A 31 5.65 0.16 -8.06
C ASP A 31 4.57 1.23 -8.29
N HIS A 32 4.78 2.44 -7.77
CA HIS A 32 3.81 3.53 -7.88
C HIS A 32 3.40 3.85 -9.32
N ARG A 33 4.26 3.58 -10.30
CA ARG A 33 4.02 3.88 -11.73
C ARG A 33 2.92 3.00 -12.33
N GLU A 34 2.61 1.87 -11.72
CA GLU A 34 1.49 1.01 -12.12
C GLU A 34 0.17 1.79 -12.21
N TRP A 35 0.03 2.82 -11.40
CA TRP A 35 -1.20 3.59 -11.27
C TRP A 35 -1.26 4.84 -12.16
N GLU A 36 -0.30 5.01 -13.07
CA GLU A 36 -0.21 6.22 -13.88
C GLU A 36 -1.51 6.54 -14.64
N THR A 37 -2.14 5.55 -15.25
CA THR A 37 -3.39 5.72 -16.00
C THR A 37 -4.53 6.15 -15.08
N GLN A 38 -4.67 5.51 -13.92
CA GLN A 38 -5.70 5.83 -12.94
C GLN A 38 -5.47 7.23 -12.35
N VAL A 39 -4.24 7.57 -12.01
CA VAL A 39 -3.90 8.89 -11.49
C VAL A 39 -4.21 9.98 -12.53
N ARG A 40 -3.89 9.74 -13.79
CA ARG A 40 -4.17 10.70 -14.87
C ARG A 40 -5.67 11.00 -14.97
N TRP A 41 -6.52 10.00 -14.79
CA TRP A 41 -7.99 10.17 -14.83
C TRP A 41 -8.51 10.80 -13.54
N PHE A 42 -8.20 10.21 -12.38
CA PHE A 42 -8.79 10.60 -11.11
C PHE A 42 -8.26 11.93 -10.59
N SER A 43 -7.04 12.33 -10.95
CA SER A 43 -6.46 13.61 -10.49
C SER A 43 -7.20 14.85 -10.97
N ARG A 44 -8.15 14.70 -11.88
CA ARG A 44 -9.03 15.78 -12.30
C ARG A 44 -9.95 16.24 -11.17
N ASN A 45 -10.34 15.33 -10.27
CA ASN A 45 -11.33 15.59 -9.23
C ASN A 45 -10.90 15.10 -7.85
N TYR A 46 -9.76 14.41 -7.75
CA TYR A 46 -9.28 13.80 -6.51
C TYR A 46 -7.80 14.12 -6.31
N ARG A 47 -7.40 14.13 -5.03
CA ARG A 47 -5.98 14.17 -4.66
C ARG A 47 -5.47 12.74 -4.67
N CYS A 48 -4.69 12.38 -5.69
CA CYS A 48 -4.19 11.02 -5.88
C CYS A 48 -2.80 10.86 -5.28
N ILE A 49 -2.63 9.89 -4.38
CA ILE A 49 -1.36 9.57 -3.74
C ILE A 49 -0.94 8.17 -4.18
N THR A 50 0.29 8.04 -4.67
CA THR A 50 0.91 6.76 -4.96
C THR A 50 2.19 6.64 -4.16
N PHE A 51 2.58 5.44 -3.78
CA PHE A 51 3.82 5.22 -3.03
C PHE A 51 4.42 3.88 -3.38
N ASN A 52 5.73 3.76 -3.14
CA ASN A 52 6.42 2.49 -3.24
C ASN A 52 6.47 1.85 -1.85
N ALA A 53 6.02 0.61 -1.75
CA ALA A 53 6.11 -0.16 -0.52
C ALA A 53 7.58 -0.34 -0.10
N ARG A 54 7.80 -0.63 1.17
CA ARG A 54 9.13 -1.02 1.62
C ARG A 54 9.63 -2.20 0.80
N GLY A 55 10.89 -2.20 0.44
CA GLY A 55 11.45 -3.20 -0.46
C GLY A 55 11.45 -2.78 -1.93
N TYR A 56 10.85 -1.65 -2.27
CA TYR A 56 10.75 -1.14 -3.65
C TYR A 56 11.42 0.23 -3.77
N PRO A 57 12.68 0.29 -4.25
CA PRO A 57 13.38 1.57 -4.39
C PRO A 57 12.62 2.58 -5.25
N PRO A 58 12.68 3.88 -4.94
CA PRO A 58 13.56 4.52 -3.96
C PRO A 58 13.10 4.47 -2.50
N SER A 59 12.04 3.72 -2.18
CA SER A 59 11.74 3.42 -0.79
C SER A 59 12.85 2.56 -0.18
N ASP A 60 13.00 2.60 1.14
CA ASP A 60 14.01 1.79 1.81
C ASP A 60 13.76 0.29 1.61
N VAL A 61 14.84 -0.48 1.56
CA VAL A 61 14.83 -1.94 1.44
C VAL A 61 15.46 -2.54 2.68
N PRO A 62 14.70 -2.69 3.80
CA PRO A 62 15.22 -3.34 5.00
C PRO A 62 15.73 -4.74 4.68
N GLU A 63 16.86 -5.15 5.29
CA GLU A 63 17.47 -6.44 5.02
C GLU A 63 16.87 -7.58 5.84
N ASP A 64 16.31 -7.27 7.02
CA ASP A 64 15.76 -8.28 7.91
C ASP A 64 14.31 -8.63 7.57
N ASP A 65 13.98 -9.92 7.62
CA ASP A 65 12.65 -10.43 7.31
C ASP A 65 11.58 -9.88 8.25
N ALA A 66 11.94 -9.54 9.49
CA ALA A 66 11.01 -8.99 10.48
C ALA A 66 10.48 -7.60 10.09
N SER A 67 11.14 -6.90 9.16
CA SER A 67 10.70 -5.59 8.65
C SER A 67 9.62 -5.69 7.59
N TYR A 68 9.23 -6.89 7.20
CA TYR A 68 8.21 -7.14 6.18
C TYR A 68 7.02 -7.88 6.79
N GLY A 69 5.92 -7.92 6.05
CA GLY A 69 4.71 -8.62 6.44
C GLY A 69 3.47 -7.73 6.34
N GLN A 70 2.33 -8.34 6.55
CA GLN A 70 1.04 -7.68 6.38
C GLN A 70 0.84 -6.52 7.36
N THR A 71 1.34 -6.64 8.58
CA THR A 71 1.27 -5.57 9.58
C THR A 71 2.05 -4.34 9.10
N HIS A 72 3.27 -4.53 8.60
CA HIS A 72 4.08 -3.44 8.07
C HIS A 72 3.45 -2.81 6.84
N ALA A 73 2.96 -3.64 5.91
CA ALA A 73 2.30 -3.15 4.70
C ALA A 73 1.09 -2.29 5.04
N THR A 74 0.30 -2.70 6.03
CA THR A 74 -0.87 -1.97 6.51
C THR A 74 -0.47 -0.66 7.18
N ASP A 75 0.51 -0.70 8.08
CA ASP A 75 1.00 0.47 8.80
C ASP A 75 1.65 1.49 7.85
N ASP A 76 2.27 1.02 6.77
CA ASP A 76 2.89 1.89 5.77
C ASP A 76 1.86 2.78 5.09
N ILE A 77 0.67 2.26 4.78
CA ILE A 77 -0.43 3.06 4.22
C ILE A 77 -0.80 4.18 5.20
N ALA A 78 -0.99 3.83 6.47
CA ALA A 78 -1.33 4.79 7.51
C ALA A 78 -0.23 5.85 7.67
N ALA A 79 1.03 5.44 7.59
CA ALA A 79 2.17 6.36 7.73
C ALA A 79 2.22 7.41 6.62
N VAL A 80 1.97 7.01 5.38
CA VAL A 80 1.93 7.95 4.25
C VAL A 80 0.79 8.96 4.45
N LEU A 81 -0.40 8.48 4.82
CA LEU A 81 -1.54 9.37 5.06
C LEU A 81 -1.28 10.34 6.20
N ARG A 82 -0.70 9.88 7.31
CA ARG A 82 -0.36 10.73 8.46
C ARG A 82 0.70 11.75 8.11
N HIS A 83 1.70 11.37 7.32
CA HIS A 83 2.73 12.29 6.86
C HIS A 83 2.14 13.45 6.06
N LEU A 84 1.08 13.20 5.30
CA LEU A 84 0.39 14.20 4.48
C LEU A 84 -0.76 14.90 5.22
N ASP A 85 -0.93 14.62 6.52
CA ASP A 85 -2.02 15.14 7.34
C ASP A 85 -3.40 14.82 6.77
N ILE A 86 -3.55 13.62 6.21
CA ILE A 86 -4.81 13.15 5.63
C ILE A 86 -5.52 12.26 6.67
N PRO A 87 -6.66 12.71 7.24
CA PRO A 87 -7.37 11.91 8.25
C PRO A 87 -8.14 10.73 7.68
N LYS A 88 -8.63 10.86 6.44
CA LYS A 88 -9.40 9.81 5.76
C LYS A 88 -9.14 9.84 4.26
N ALA A 89 -9.09 8.67 3.65
CA ALA A 89 -8.88 8.51 2.21
C ALA A 89 -9.63 7.30 1.67
N HIS A 90 -9.95 7.34 0.38
CA HIS A 90 -10.25 6.11 -0.35
C HIS A 90 -8.95 5.34 -0.52
N VAL A 91 -8.97 4.03 -0.35
CA VAL A 91 -7.79 3.17 -0.50
C VAL A 91 -8.06 2.15 -1.60
N VAL A 92 -7.20 2.13 -2.60
CA VAL A 92 -7.33 1.28 -3.79
C VAL A 92 -6.09 0.40 -3.87
N GLY A 93 -6.28 -0.91 -3.82
CA GLY A 93 -5.17 -1.86 -3.89
C GLY A 93 -5.40 -2.96 -4.91
N LEU A 94 -4.31 -3.45 -5.50
CA LEU A 94 -4.31 -4.53 -6.48
C LEU A 94 -3.41 -5.65 -6.02
N SER A 95 -3.91 -6.89 -6.05
CA SER A 95 -3.19 -8.11 -5.70
C SER A 95 -2.57 -8.01 -4.30
N GLN A 96 -1.26 -8.01 -4.17
CA GLN A 96 -0.59 -7.83 -2.86
C GLN A 96 -1.04 -6.53 -2.17
N GLY A 97 -1.21 -5.47 -2.94
CA GLY A 97 -1.74 -4.20 -2.43
C GLY A 97 -3.19 -4.30 -1.98
N ALA A 98 -3.97 -5.21 -2.57
CA ALA A 98 -5.35 -5.46 -2.14
C ALA A 98 -5.42 -6.13 -0.77
N PHE A 99 -4.50 -7.06 -0.47
CA PHE A 99 -4.41 -7.66 0.87
C PHE A 99 -4.13 -6.57 1.91
N ALA A 100 -3.15 -5.70 1.63
CA ALA A 100 -2.83 -4.58 2.53
C ALA A 100 -4.00 -3.62 2.68
N THR A 101 -4.74 -3.35 1.61
CA THR A 101 -5.91 -2.47 1.62
C THR A 101 -7.02 -3.03 2.50
N LEU A 102 -7.33 -4.33 2.38
CA LEU A 102 -8.34 -4.95 3.22
C LEU A 102 -7.94 -4.90 4.70
N HIS A 103 -6.72 -5.26 5.02
CA HIS A 103 -6.22 -5.22 6.39
C HIS A 103 -6.15 -3.79 6.93
N PHE A 104 -5.86 -2.81 6.08
CA PHE A 104 -5.92 -1.41 6.45
C PHE A 104 -7.34 -1.02 6.89
N GLY A 105 -8.35 -1.41 6.13
CA GLY A 105 -9.75 -1.14 6.50
C GLY A 105 -10.16 -1.80 7.81
N LEU A 106 -9.61 -2.96 8.12
CA LEU A 106 -9.89 -3.67 9.37
C LEU A 106 -9.18 -3.02 10.57
N ARG A 107 -7.92 -2.59 10.41
CA ARG A 107 -7.13 -2.01 11.51
C ARG A 107 -7.34 -0.51 11.68
N TYR A 108 -7.60 0.21 10.60
CA TYR A 108 -7.73 1.67 10.60
C TYR A 108 -9.06 2.10 9.97
N PRO A 109 -10.21 1.57 10.45
CA PRO A 109 -11.50 1.87 9.82
C PRO A 109 -11.83 3.35 9.83
N GLN A 110 -11.33 4.11 10.82
CA GLN A 110 -11.55 5.55 10.93
C GLN A 110 -10.75 6.36 9.89
N MET A 111 -9.77 5.74 9.23
CA MET A 111 -8.94 6.40 8.20
C MET A 111 -9.39 6.06 6.78
N ALA A 112 -10.34 5.16 6.61
CA ALA A 112 -10.82 4.73 5.30
C ALA A 112 -12.22 5.27 5.03
N THR A 113 -12.40 5.96 3.89
CA THR A 113 -13.72 6.37 3.43
C THR A 113 -14.33 5.34 2.49
N ALA A 114 -13.51 4.63 1.73
CA ALA A 114 -13.92 3.51 0.88
C ALA A 114 -12.70 2.65 0.58
N LEU A 115 -12.93 1.39 0.26
CA LEU A 115 -11.87 0.45 -0.10
C LEU A 115 -12.20 -0.18 -1.45
N VAL A 116 -11.18 -0.31 -2.31
CA VAL A 116 -11.24 -1.12 -3.52
C VAL A 116 -10.19 -2.22 -3.38
N VAL A 117 -10.66 -3.45 -3.24
CA VAL A 117 -9.81 -4.63 -3.00
C VAL A 117 -9.86 -5.49 -4.28
N ALA A 118 -8.94 -5.22 -5.20
CA ALA A 118 -8.93 -5.86 -6.51
C ALA A 118 -7.93 -7.03 -6.54
N GLY A 119 -8.44 -8.24 -6.82
CA GLY A 119 -7.59 -9.42 -6.97
C GLY A 119 -6.90 -9.87 -5.68
N GLY A 120 -7.50 -9.62 -4.54
CA GLY A 120 -6.93 -9.97 -3.25
C GLY A 120 -7.98 -10.38 -2.23
N GLY A 121 -7.57 -10.55 -1.00
CA GLY A 121 -8.45 -10.96 0.10
C GLY A 121 -7.74 -10.86 1.44
N SER A 122 -8.19 -11.65 2.40
CA SER A 122 -7.65 -11.62 3.77
C SER A 122 -6.35 -12.41 3.96
N GLY A 123 -5.96 -13.20 2.97
CA GLY A 123 -4.79 -14.05 3.03
C GLY A 123 -5.15 -15.53 3.12
N ALA A 124 -4.14 -16.38 3.04
CA ALA A 124 -4.33 -17.83 3.12
C ALA A 124 -4.62 -18.29 4.56
N PRO A 125 -5.43 -19.34 4.73
CA PRO A 125 -5.57 -20.00 6.04
C PRO A 125 -4.23 -20.42 6.59
N LYS A 126 -4.13 -20.49 7.93
CA LYS A 126 -2.86 -20.75 8.61
C LYS A 126 -2.19 -22.03 8.12
N GLY A 127 -2.95 -23.09 7.86
CA GLY A 127 -2.42 -24.37 7.37
C GLY A 127 -1.91 -24.35 5.93
N GLU A 128 -2.36 -23.38 5.13
CA GLU A 128 -1.96 -23.26 3.72
C GLU A 128 -0.79 -22.32 3.50
N ARG A 129 -0.50 -21.46 4.49
CA ARG A 129 0.58 -20.47 4.39
C ARG A 129 1.95 -21.13 4.19
N GLU A 130 2.19 -22.23 4.86
CA GLU A 130 3.45 -22.98 4.77
C GLU A 130 3.62 -23.58 3.37
N ILE A 131 2.55 -24.13 2.79
CA ILE A 131 2.55 -24.68 1.43
C ILE A 131 2.85 -23.58 0.42
N PHE A 132 2.18 -22.44 0.56
CA PHE A 132 2.39 -21.29 -0.31
C PHE A 132 3.83 -20.77 -0.22
N ARG A 133 4.35 -20.66 1.00
CA ARG A 133 5.74 -20.21 1.22
C ARG A 133 6.73 -21.13 0.50
N LYS A 134 6.56 -22.45 0.60
CA LYS A 134 7.41 -23.43 -0.08
C LYS A 134 7.32 -23.29 -1.60
N GLN A 135 6.14 -23.05 -2.14
CA GLN A 135 5.96 -22.83 -3.58
C GLN A 135 6.70 -21.58 -4.05
N CYS A 136 6.66 -20.50 -3.29
CA CYS A 136 7.38 -19.27 -3.60
C CYS A 136 8.89 -19.46 -3.55
N GLU A 137 9.40 -20.23 -2.58
CA GLU A 137 10.84 -20.54 -2.45
C GLU A 137 11.34 -21.43 -3.57
N ALA A 138 10.47 -22.30 -4.14
CA ALA A 138 10.83 -23.22 -5.22
C ALA A 138 10.84 -22.56 -6.61
N SER A 139 10.25 -21.37 -6.75
CA SER A 139 10.23 -20.62 -8.01
C SER A 139 11.32 -19.55 -8.02
#